data_30f92db954b25a6a2fff755ffd71079d
#
_entry.id   30f92db954b25a6a2fff755ffd71079d
#
_cell.length_a   1.000
_cell.length_b   1.000
_cell.length_c   1.000
_cell.angle_alpha   90.00
_cell.angle_beta   90.00
_cell.angle_gamma   90.00
#
_symmetry.space_group_name_H-M   'P 1'
#
loop_
_entity.id
_entity.type
_entity.pdbx_description
1 polymer ?
#
loop_
_entity_poly.entity_id
_entity_poly.type
_entity_poly.pdbx_seq_one_letter_code
_entity_poly.pdbx_strand_id
1 'polypeptide(L)'
;MRQIQDSPSGYLSENYNYMKLLKRTAFSLLGILLLILTIATILEKIYGTDFVNEYIYSSVPFVILWGVTAITSLLYIIKSKLHRQPVIFLLHLSLLFILAGAFTTWIYGEQGTMRVRQGEQQTSFTDSKGISHQLPFSITLNQFEIIYYKGTLAPMDFISHISVADKDCHRQIQGKVSMNHIFSYQHYRFYQSGYSEDNEGSVFSVSHDPYGIGITYAGYTLSLIHISEPTRRSYIS
;
A
#
# COMPACT_ATOMS: atom_id res chain seq x y z
N MET A 1 -46.34 -26.72 31.15
CA MET A 1 -45.38 -26.44 30.08
C MET A 1 -45.90 -25.29 29.22
N ARG A 2 -45.37 -24.07 29.43
CA ARG A 2 -45.69 -22.91 28.57
C ARG A 2 -44.66 -22.88 27.43
N GLN A 3 -45.10 -23.17 26.23
CA GLN A 3 -44.32 -22.84 25.02
C GLN A 3 -44.35 -21.30 24.89
N ILE A 4 -43.16 -20.69 25.00
CA ILE A 4 -42.95 -19.29 24.66
C ILE A 4 -42.96 -19.27 23.13
N GLN A 5 -44.07 -18.81 22.56
CA GLN A 5 -44.26 -18.56 21.15
C GLN A 5 -43.51 -17.25 20.81
N ASP A 6 -42.25 -17.38 20.37
CA ASP A 6 -41.49 -16.24 19.86
C ASP A 6 -42.25 -15.67 18.67
N SER A 7 -42.82 -14.48 18.83
CA SER A 7 -43.62 -13.84 17.79
C SER A 7 -42.66 -13.39 16.63
N PRO A 8 -43.04 -13.59 15.35
CA PRO A 8 -42.27 -13.17 14.21
C PRO A 8 -41.86 -11.67 14.20
N SER A 9 -42.65 -10.84 14.90
CA SER A 9 -42.40 -9.40 15.06
C SER A 9 -41.19 -9.08 15.94
N GLY A 10 -40.86 -9.88 16.94
CA GLY A 10 -39.70 -9.72 17.80
C GLY A 10 -38.39 -9.95 17.02
N TYR A 11 -38.35 -10.99 16.23
CA TYR A 11 -37.18 -11.35 15.42
C TYR A 11 -36.85 -10.29 14.35
N LEU A 12 -37.85 -9.69 13.73
CA LEU A 12 -37.69 -8.63 12.74
C LEU A 12 -37.17 -7.32 13.37
N SER A 13 -37.62 -6.97 14.56
CA SER A 13 -37.18 -5.77 15.29
C SER A 13 -35.74 -5.89 15.77
N GLU A 14 -35.34 -7.05 16.29
CA GLU A 14 -33.96 -7.33 16.71
C GLU A 14 -32.99 -7.27 15.53
N ASN A 15 -33.32 -7.88 14.40
CA ASN A 15 -32.49 -7.86 13.20
C ASN A 15 -32.32 -6.45 12.64
N TYR A 16 -33.37 -5.63 12.67
CA TYR A 16 -33.32 -4.22 12.27
C TYR A 16 -32.39 -3.39 13.18
N ASN A 17 -32.52 -3.55 14.51
CA ASN A 17 -31.66 -2.84 15.47
C ASN A 17 -30.22 -3.26 15.37
N TYR A 18 -29.93 -4.55 15.18
CA TYR A 18 -28.58 -5.07 14.93
C TYR A 18 -27.96 -4.46 13.67
N MET A 19 -28.70 -4.41 12.56
CA MET A 19 -28.21 -3.82 11.30
C MET A 19 -27.93 -2.31 11.43
N LYS A 20 -28.78 -1.60 12.17
CA LYS A 20 -28.57 -0.17 12.46
C LYS A 20 -27.35 0.07 13.33
N LEU A 21 -27.12 -0.79 14.33
CA LEU A 21 -25.93 -0.74 15.17
C LEU A 21 -24.68 -1.03 14.34
N LEU A 22 -24.66 -2.12 13.56
CA LEU A 22 -23.55 -2.52 12.72
C LEU A 22 -23.15 -1.42 11.71
N LYS A 23 -24.15 -0.77 11.09
CA LYS A 23 -23.92 0.38 10.22
C LYS A 23 -23.26 1.53 10.97
N ARG A 24 -23.79 1.89 12.15
CA ARG A 24 -23.22 3.00 12.96
C ARG A 24 -21.79 2.72 13.39
N THR A 25 -21.50 1.52 13.88
CA THR A 25 -20.14 1.13 14.29
C THR A 25 -19.17 1.16 13.13
N ALA A 26 -19.54 0.63 11.96
CA ALA A 26 -18.68 0.67 10.76
C ALA A 26 -18.33 2.12 10.35
N PHE A 27 -19.34 3.02 10.30
CA PHE A 27 -19.09 4.42 9.95
C PHE A 27 -18.30 5.18 11.01
N SER A 28 -18.50 4.90 12.30
CA SER A 28 -17.73 5.52 13.38
C SER A 28 -16.27 5.08 13.36
N LEU A 29 -16.00 3.77 13.16
CA LEU A 29 -14.64 3.24 13.02
C LEU A 29 -13.93 3.84 11.81
N LEU A 30 -14.62 3.94 10.67
CA LEU A 30 -14.07 4.58 9.48
C LEU A 30 -13.74 6.06 9.74
N GLY A 31 -14.61 6.80 10.42
CA GLY A 31 -14.37 8.19 10.81
C GLY A 31 -13.15 8.35 11.72
N ILE A 32 -12.99 7.48 12.70
CA ILE A 32 -11.82 7.45 13.59
C ILE A 32 -10.55 7.15 12.78
N LEU A 33 -10.60 6.17 11.88
CA LEU A 33 -9.48 5.80 11.01
C LEU A 33 -9.04 7.00 10.15
N LEU A 34 -9.98 7.68 9.50
CA LEU A 34 -9.70 8.87 8.70
C LEU A 34 -9.10 10.01 9.52
N LEU A 35 -9.59 10.21 10.74
CA LEU A 35 -9.03 11.21 11.66
C LEU A 35 -7.57 10.89 12.02
N ILE A 36 -7.27 9.63 12.35
CA ILE A 36 -5.90 9.19 12.65
C ILE A 36 -4.99 9.37 11.42
N LEU A 37 -5.45 9.01 10.22
CA LEU A 37 -4.68 9.20 8.99
C LEU A 37 -4.41 10.67 8.70
N THR A 38 -5.38 11.55 8.96
CA THR A 38 -5.21 13.01 8.81
C THR A 38 -4.15 13.54 9.79
N ILE A 39 -4.21 13.12 11.05
CA ILE A 39 -3.21 13.50 12.06
C ILE A 39 -1.84 12.95 11.67
N ALA A 40 -1.76 11.69 11.24
CA ALA A 40 -0.53 11.05 10.80
C ALA A 40 0.14 11.83 9.64
N THR A 41 -0.64 12.28 8.65
CA THR A 41 -0.12 13.09 7.53
C THR A 41 0.46 14.42 8.00
N ILE A 42 -0.15 15.06 9.01
CA ILE A 42 0.38 16.30 9.60
C ILE A 42 1.69 16.02 10.35
N LEU A 43 1.74 14.96 11.14
CA LEU A 43 2.93 14.55 11.89
C LEU A 43 4.07 14.12 10.94
N GLU A 44 3.76 13.49 9.82
CA GLU A 44 4.73 13.12 8.80
C GLU A 44 5.46 14.33 8.23
N LYS A 45 4.73 15.43 8.01
CA LYS A 45 5.32 16.70 7.57
C LYS A 45 6.28 17.31 8.61
N ILE A 46 6.05 17.06 9.90
CA ILE A 46 6.83 17.68 11.00
C ILE A 46 8.01 16.80 11.40
N TYR A 47 7.79 15.48 11.53
CA TYR A 47 8.75 14.53 12.11
C TYR A 47 9.36 13.57 11.07
N GLY A 48 8.87 13.59 9.82
CA GLY A 48 9.33 12.70 8.75
C GLY A 48 8.56 11.39 8.67
N THR A 49 8.73 10.72 7.53
CA THR A 49 8.00 9.48 7.18
C THR A 49 8.38 8.32 8.09
N ASP A 50 9.67 8.19 8.46
CA ASP A 50 10.16 7.09 9.30
C ASP A 50 9.49 7.10 10.68
N PHE A 51 9.33 8.27 11.29
CA PHE A 51 8.63 8.43 12.57
C PHE A 51 7.18 7.96 12.49
N VAL A 52 6.43 8.39 11.48
CA VAL A 52 5.01 8.04 11.36
C VAL A 52 4.83 6.56 11.03
N ASN A 53 5.71 6.01 10.22
CA ASN A 53 5.69 4.60 9.88
C ASN A 53 5.92 3.72 11.13
N GLU A 54 6.91 4.07 11.96
CA GLU A 54 7.24 3.30 13.16
C GLU A 54 6.17 3.45 14.26
N TYR A 55 5.77 4.68 14.58
CA TYR A 55 4.93 4.95 15.75
C TYR A 55 3.42 4.92 15.49
N ILE A 56 2.98 5.09 14.24
CA ILE A 56 1.55 5.11 13.89
C ILE A 56 1.20 3.92 13.02
N TYR A 57 1.72 3.83 11.80
CA TYR A 57 1.26 2.84 10.82
C TYR A 57 1.61 1.40 11.19
N SER A 58 2.78 1.17 11.78
CA SER A 58 3.21 -0.16 12.26
C SER A 58 2.75 -0.46 13.69
N SER A 59 2.05 0.46 14.36
CA SER A 59 1.62 0.27 15.74
C SER A 59 0.49 -0.76 15.86
N VAL A 60 0.56 -1.60 16.88
CA VAL A 60 -0.46 -2.63 17.15
C VAL A 60 -1.87 -2.04 17.28
N PRO A 61 -2.10 -0.90 17.98
CA PRO A 61 -3.43 -0.31 18.06
C PRO A 61 -4.00 0.10 16.70
N PHE A 62 -3.17 0.64 15.81
CA PHE A 62 -3.58 1.04 14.46
C PHE A 62 -3.96 -0.18 13.62
N VAL A 63 -3.16 -1.23 13.64
CA VAL A 63 -3.43 -2.49 12.93
C VAL A 63 -4.70 -3.15 13.42
N ILE A 64 -4.94 -3.17 14.76
CA ILE A 64 -6.19 -3.70 15.34
C ILE A 64 -7.39 -2.87 14.89
N LEU A 65 -7.32 -1.54 15.00
CA LEU A 65 -8.41 -0.65 14.57
C LEU A 65 -8.77 -0.89 13.11
N TRP A 66 -7.78 -1.03 12.28
CA TRP A 66 -7.91 -1.28 10.87
C TRP A 66 -8.55 -2.65 10.59
N GLY A 67 -8.07 -3.72 11.26
CA GLY A 67 -8.64 -5.07 11.17
C GLY A 67 -10.10 -5.12 11.62
N VAL A 68 -10.44 -4.48 12.75
CA VAL A 68 -11.82 -4.39 13.25
C VAL A 68 -12.72 -3.63 12.27
N THR A 69 -12.21 -2.56 11.66
CA THR A 69 -12.96 -1.81 10.64
C THR A 69 -13.25 -2.68 9.41
N ALA A 70 -12.25 -3.43 8.94
CA ALA A 70 -12.40 -4.34 7.81
C ALA A 70 -13.42 -5.46 8.09
N ILE A 71 -13.33 -6.11 9.26
CA ILE A 71 -14.24 -7.18 9.68
C ILE A 71 -15.67 -6.63 9.82
N THR A 72 -15.86 -5.49 10.47
CA THR A 72 -17.16 -4.86 10.65
C THR A 72 -17.79 -4.49 9.31
N SER A 73 -17.00 -3.96 8.37
CA SER A 73 -17.43 -3.65 7.01
C SER A 73 -17.84 -4.90 6.24
N LEU A 74 -17.07 -5.98 6.34
CA LEU A 74 -17.38 -7.27 5.72
C LEU A 74 -18.70 -7.85 6.25
N LEU A 75 -18.89 -7.85 7.58
CA LEU A 75 -20.12 -8.30 8.20
C LEU A 75 -21.32 -7.47 7.74
N TYR A 76 -21.15 -6.16 7.61
CA TYR A 76 -22.20 -5.28 7.08
C TYR A 76 -22.55 -5.61 5.63
N ILE A 77 -21.56 -5.83 4.76
CA ILE A 77 -21.78 -6.20 3.35
C ILE A 77 -22.58 -7.51 3.24
N ILE A 78 -22.19 -8.53 4.01
CA ILE A 78 -22.86 -9.85 4.01
C ILE A 78 -24.30 -9.72 4.49
N LYS A 79 -24.51 -9.06 5.64
CA LYS A 79 -25.84 -8.96 6.28
C LYS A 79 -26.81 -8.03 5.56
N SER A 80 -26.32 -6.96 4.95
CA SER A 80 -27.15 -5.98 4.23
C SER A 80 -27.63 -6.47 2.86
N LYS A 81 -27.29 -7.73 2.47
CA LYS A 81 -27.60 -8.29 1.14
C LYS A 81 -27.14 -7.37 -0.01
N LEU A 82 -26.01 -6.68 0.20
CA LEU A 82 -25.46 -5.69 -0.73
C LEU A 82 -25.12 -6.30 -2.09
N HIS A 83 -24.91 -7.63 -2.15
CA HIS A 83 -24.72 -8.37 -3.39
C HIS A 83 -25.86 -8.20 -4.42
N ARG A 84 -27.05 -7.77 -3.98
CA ARG A 84 -28.18 -7.43 -4.87
C ARG A 84 -27.99 -6.09 -5.60
N GLN A 85 -27.03 -5.28 -5.18
CA GLN A 85 -26.64 -4.01 -5.80
C GLN A 85 -25.19 -4.13 -6.29
N PRO A 86 -24.95 -4.67 -7.50
CA PRO A 86 -23.63 -5.11 -7.94
C PRO A 86 -22.60 -3.99 -7.91
N VAL A 87 -22.99 -2.77 -8.28
CA VAL A 87 -22.11 -1.61 -8.30
C VAL A 87 -21.57 -1.28 -6.91
N ILE A 88 -22.46 -1.16 -5.92
CA ILE A 88 -22.09 -0.85 -4.52
C ILE A 88 -21.33 -2.02 -3.90
N PHE A 89 -21.72 -3.25 -4.23
CA PHE A 89 -21.03 -4.46 -3.77
C PHE A 89 -19.57 -4.50 -4.27
N LEU A 90 -19.35 -4.24 -5.58
CA LEU A 90 -18.01 -4.20 -6.15
C LEU A 90 -17.11 -3.15 -5.48
N LEU A 91 -17.65 -1.95 -5.19
CA LEU A 91 -16.91 -0.89 -4.51
C LEU A 91 -16.42 -1.35 -3.13
N HIS A 92 -17.30 -1.96 -2.33
CA HIS A 92 -16.92 -2.45 -1.00
C HIS A 92 -15.96 -3.65 -1.08
N LEU A 93 -16.18 -4.53 -2.06
CA LEU A 93 -15.30 -5.65 -2.31
C LEU A 93 -13.90 -5.20 -2.72
N SER A 94 -13.79 -4.19 -3.60
CA SER A 94 -12.51 -3.61 -4.00
C SER A 94 -11.73 -3.05 -2.80
N LEU A 95 -12.43 -2.33 -1.90
CA LEU A 95 -11.83 -1.83 -0.67
C LEU A 95 -11.29 -2.97 0.21
N LEU A 96 -12.05 -4.05 0.37
CA LEU A 96 -11.60 -5.22 1.13
C LEU A 96 -10.35 -5.87 0.53
N PHE A 97 -10.26 -5.96 -0.81
CA PHE A 97 -9.05 -6.45 -1.48
C PHE A 97 -7.85 -5.54 -1.23
N ILE A 98 -8.02 -4.21 -1.32
CA ILE A 98 -6.96 -3.24 -1.01
C ILE A 98 -6.51 -3.42 0.43
N LEU A 99 -7.44 -3.55 1.36
CA LEU A 99 -7.15 -3.77 2.76
C LEU A 99 -6.43 -5.11 3.02
N ALA A 100 -6.87 -6.18 2.39
CA ALA A 100 -6.21 -7.49 2.48
C ALA A 100 -4.79 -7.45 1.89
N GLY A 101 -4.60 -6.74 0.78
CA GLY A 101 -3.28 -6.53 0.18
C GLY A 101 -2.34 -5.76 1.11
N ALA A 102 -2.80 -4.66 1.70
CA ALA A 102 -2.02 -3.90 2.66
C ALA A 102 -1.66 -4.72 3.92
N PHE A 103 -2.59 -5.54 4.43
CA PHE A 103 -2.31 -6.47 5.53
C PHE A 103 -1.27 -7.52 5.16
N THR A 104 -1.34 -8.06 3.94
CA THR A 104 -0.34 -9.01 3.43
C THR A 104 1.04 -8.36 3.31
N THR A 105 1.11 -7.14 2.78
CA THR A 105 2.35 -6.35 2.73
C THR A 105 2.92 -6.09 4.13
N TRP A 106 2.06 -5.80 5.12
CA TRP A 106 2.50 -5.60 6.50
C TRP A 106 3.14 -6.85 7.11
N ILE A 107 2.66 -8.06 6.76
CA ILE A 107 3.21 -9.32 7.29
C ILE A 107 4.47 -9.76 6.55
N TYR A 108 4.46 -9.66 5.21
CA TYR A 108 5.46 -10.28 4.34
C TYR A 108 6.34 -9.27 3.60
N GLY A 109 6.01 -7.97 3.67
CA GLY A 109 6.77 -6.92 3.01
C GLY A 109 8.04 -6.59 3.79
N GLU A 110 9.13 -6.43 3.05
CA GLU A 110 10.40 -5.94 3.57
C GLU A 110 10.72 -4.59 2.93
N GLN A 111 11.16 -3.63 3.73
CA GLN A 111 11.51 -2.29 3.26
C GLN A 111 12.81 -1.84 3.90
N GLY A 112 13.60 -1.11 3.14
CA GLY A 112 14.86 -0.59 3.67
C GLY A 112 15.54 0.37 2.70
N THR A 113 16.76 0.71 3.03
CA THR A 113 17.59 1.65 2.27
C THR A 113 18.85 0.95 1.79
N MET A 114 19.22 1.21 0.54
CA MET A 114 20.48 0.76 -0.07
C MET A 114 21.28 1.99 -0.52
N ARG A 115 22.53 2.08 -0.12
CA ARG A 115 23.46 3.09 -0.59
C ARG A 115 24.47 2.44 -1.52
N VAL A 116 24.64 3.00 -2.70
CA VAL A 116 25.52 2.46 -3.76
C VAL A 116 26.33 3.60 -4.36
N ARG A 117 27.64 3.43 -4.44
CA ARG A 117 28.53 4.35 -5.16
C ARG A 117 28.72 3.91 -6.61
N GLN A 118 29.09 4.85 -7.45
CA GLN A 118 29.36 4.57 -8.87
C GLN A 118 30.51 3.56 -9.01
N GLY A 119 30.30 2.50 -9.78
CA GLY A 119 31.18 1.36 -9.92
C GLY A 119 31.11 0.32 -8.81
N GLU A 120 30.39 0.58 -7.73
CA GLU A 120 30.25 -0.34 -6.60
C GLU A 120 29.09 -1.33 -6.81
N GLN A 121 29.29 -2.55 -6.33
CA GLN A 121 28.30 -3.61 -6.36
C GLN A 121 27.74 -3.85 -4.97
N GLN A 122 26.40 -3.84 -4.86
CA GLN A 122 25.68 -4.13 -3.62
C GLN A 122 24.80 -5.36 -3.76
N THR A 123 24.73 -6.15 -2.68
CA THR A 123 23.93 -7.38 -2.59
C THR A 123 22.98 -7.38 -1.41
N SER A 124 22.88 -6.27 -0.67
CA SER A 124 22.03 -6.17 0.51
C SER A 124 21.49 -4.75 0.67
N PHE A 125 20.39 -4.63 1.40
CA PHE A 125 19.82 -3.38 1.88
C PHE A 125 19.56 -3.46 3.38
N THR A 126 19.46 -2.31 4.04
CA THR A 126 19.28 -2.22 5.49
C THR A 126 17.91 -1.67 5.82
N ASP A 127 17.17 -2.33 6.70
CA ASP A 127 15.87 -1.85 7.17
C ASP A 127 16.01 -0.70 8.19
N SER A 128 14.89 -0.14 8.63
CA SER A 128 14.83 0.93 9.64
C SER A 128 15.38 0.51 11.01
N LYS A 129 15.47 -0.79 11.28
CA LYS A 129 16.02 -1.36 12.55
C LYS A 129 17.52 -1.66 12.45
N GLY A 130 18.15 -1.40 11.30
CA GLY A 130 19.55 -1.69 11.07
C GLY A 130 19.85 -3.14 10.69
N ILE A 131 18.82 -3.95 10.38
CA ILE A 131 18.99 -5.34 9.96
C ILE A 131 19.28 -5.37 8.47
N SER A 132 20.30 -6.12 8.07
CA SER A 132 20.69 -6.28 6.67
C SER A 132 19.93 -7.46 6.03
N HIS A 133 19.22 -7.16 4.93
CA HIS A 133 18.52 -8.14 4.10
C HIS A 133 19.30 -8.40 2.81
N GLN A 134 19.55 -9.67 2.51
CA GLN A 134 20.30 -10.07 1.33
C GLN A 134 19.40 -10.14 0.09
N LEU A 135 19.89 -9.61 -1.03
CA LEU A 135 19.25 -9.75 -2.34
C LEU A 135 19.70 -11.06 -3.01
N PRO A 136 18.82 -11.75 -3.74
CA PRO A 136 19.19 -12.91 -4.55
C PRO A 136 20.04 -12.56 -5.78
N PHE A 137 20.20 -11.29 -6.07
CA PHE A 137 21.00 -10.72 -7.18
C PHE A 137 21.89 -9.59 -6.65
N SER A 138 22.77 -9.09 -7.51
CA SER A 138 23.60 -7.92 -7.21
C SER A 138 23.22 -6.73 -8.06
N ILE A 139 23.35 -5.53 -7.50
CA ILE A 139 23.13 -4.26 -8.20
C ILE A 139 24.44 -3.49 -8.24
N THR A 140 24.80 -3.03 -9.43
CA THR A 140 25.94 -2.14 -9.67
C THR A 140 25.42 -0.81 -10.18
N LEU A 141 25.84 0.30 -9.58
CA LEU A 141 25.60 1.64 -10.08
C LEU A 141 26.64 1.96 -11.15
N ASN A 142 26.23 1.98 -12.41
CA ASN A 142 27.15 2.27 -13.54
C ASN A 142 27.43 3.76 -13.65
N GLN A 143 26.38 4.59 -13.53
CA GLN A 143 26.47 6.04 -13.66
C GLN A 143 25.36 6.71 -12.85
N PHE A 144 25.68 7.81 -12.22
CA PHE A 144 24.73 8.71 -11.55
C PHE A 144 24.80 10.08 -12.21
N GLU A 145 23.65 10.67 -12.50
CA GLU A 145 23.51 11.97 -13.16
C GLU A 145 22.50 12.84 -12.44
N ILE A 146 22.82 14.12 -12.30
CA ILE A 146 21.87 15.13 -11.85
C ILE A 146 21.50 15.99 -13.04
N ILE A 147 20.21 16.03 -13.38
CA ILE A 147 19.68 16.89 -14.44
C ILE A 147 19.15 18.17 -13.82
N TYR A 148 19.57 19.31 -14.35
CA TYR A 148 19.17 20.62 -13.87
C TYR A 148 18.15 21.28 -14.79
N TYR A 149 17.30 22.13 -14.24
CA TYR A 149 16.47 23.02 -15.05
C TYR A 149 17.33 23.97 -15.88
N LYS A 150 16.95 24.20 -17.14
CA LYS A 150 17.71 25.08 -18.04
C LYS A 150 17.92 26.47 -17.43
N GLY A 151 19.20 26.88 -17.33
CA GLY A 151 19.59 28.18 -16.80
C GLY A 151 19.56 28.32 -15.27
N THR A 152 19.43 27.22 -14.52
CA THR A 152 19.44 27.22 -13.06
C THR A 152 20.34 26.12 -12.50
N LEU A 153 20.67 26.22 -11.20
CA LEU A 153 21.32 25.14 -10.44
C LEU A 153 20.30 24.27 -9.68
N ALA A 154 18.99 24.46 -9.92
CA ALA A 154 17.97 23.64 -9.30
C ALA A 154 17.88 22.27 -9.98
N PRO A 155 18.00 21.16 -9.25
CA PRO A 155 17.90 19.81 -9.83
C PRO A 155 16.47 19.55 -10.29
N MET A 156 16.36 18.99 -11.51
CA MET A 156 15.10 18.58 -12.12
C MET A 156 14.85 17.09 -11.92
N ASP A 157 15.88 16.26 -12.05
CA ASP A 157 15.79 14.80 -11.87
C ASP A 157 17.15 14.24 -11.42
N PHE A 158 17.11 13.12 -10.72
CA PHE A 158 18.26 12.32 -10.32
C PHE A 158 18.14 10.98 -11.03
N ILE A 159 19.14 10.65 -11.85
CA ILE A 159 19.12 9.47 -12.70
C ILE A 159 20.25 8.52 -12.30
N SER A 160 19.88 7.29 -11.97
CA SER A 160 20.82 6.21 -11.67
C SER A 160 20.72 5.14 -12.75
N HIS A 161 21.79 4.93 -13.51
CA HIS A 161 21.92 3.81 -14.42
C HIS A 161 22.52 2.63 -13.68
N ILE A 162 21.77 1.52 -13.60
CA ILE A 162 22.14 0.34 -12.83
C ILE A 162 22.26 -0.89 -13.72
N SER A 163 23.12 -1.82 -13.32
CA SER A 163 23.16 -3.18 -13.85
C SER A 163 22.80 -4.16 -12.75
N VAL A 164 21.92 -5.09 -13.06
CA VAL A 164 21.55 -6.19 -12.18
C VAL A 164 22.18 -7.46 -12.72
N ALA A 165 22.96 -8.16 -11.89
CA ALA A 165 23.52 -9.46 -12.22
C ALA A 165 22.85 -10.52 -11.32
N ASP A 166 22.11 -11.40 -11.97
CA ASP A 166 21.46 -12.54 -11.32
C ASP A 166 22.45 -13.70 -11.20
N LYS A 167 22.58 -14.25 -10.00
CA LYS A 167 23.52 -15.35 -9.72
C LYS A 167 23.10 -16.65 -10.39
N ASP A 168 21.81 -16.88 -10.51
CA ASP A 168 21.26 -18.15 -11.00
C ASP A 168 21.16 -18.21 -12.52
N CYS A 169 20.87 -17.08 -13.18
CA CYS A 169 20.61 -17.04 -14.61
C CYS A 169 21.79 -16.54 -15.46
N HIS A 170 22.92 -16.13 -14.87
CA HIS A 170 24.06 -15.49 -15.56
C HIS A 170 23.61 -14.33 -16.49
N ARG A 171 22.47 -13.70 -16.14
CA ARG A 171 21.85 -12.65 -16.94
C ARG A 171 22.19 -11.29 -16.33
N GLN A 172 22.74 -10.42 -17.15
CA GLN A 172 22.91 -9.02 -16.80
C GLN A 172 21.81 -8.19 -17.44
N ILE A 173 21.07 -7.46 -16.62
CA ILE A 173 19.98 -6.59 -17.03
C ILE A 173 20.37 -5.16 -16.70
N GLN A 174 20.25 -4.27 -17.68
CA GLN A 174 20.42 -2.84 -17.45
C GLN A 174 19.08 -2.20 -17.08
N GLY A 175 19.12 -1.29 -16.13
CA GLY A 175 17.96 -0.55 -15.66
C GLY A 175 18.28 0.90 -15.38
N LYS A 176 17.21 1.68 -15.24
CA LYS A 176 17.26 3.09 -14.87
C LYS A 176 16.35 3.31 -13.67
N VAL A 177 16.85 4.04 -12.68
CA VAL A 177 16.04 4.54 -11.54
C VAL A 177 16.09 6.05 -11.56
N SER A 178 14.94 6.72 -11.42
CA SER A 178 14.90 8.18 -11.25
C SER A 178 13.75 8.58 -10.32
N MET A 179 13.61 9.88 -10.03
CA MET A 179 12.54 10.36 -9.14
C MET A 179 11.15 9.89 -9.56
N ASN A 180 10.91 9.76 -10.89
CA ASN A 180 9.61 9.35 -11.43
C ASN A 180 9.65 8.00 -12.16
N HIS A 181 10.76 7.28 -12.11
CA HIS A 181 10.91 6.01 -12.78
C HIS A 181 11.51 4.98 -11.82
N ILE A 182 10.67 4.03 -11.38
CA ILE A 182 11.07 2.93 -10.52
C ILE A 182 11.68 1.79 -11.35
N PHE A 183 12.68 1.12 -10.81
CA PHE A 183 13.15 -0.15 -11.36
C PHE A 183 12.59 -1.31 -10.54
N SER A 184 12.09 -2.35 -11.21
CA SER A 184 11.51 -3.53 -10.56
C SER A 184 12.13 -4.80 -11.12
N TYR A 185 12.57 -5.70 -10.21
CA TYR A 185 13.13 -7.00 -10.56
C TYR A 185 12.85 -8.02 -9.44
N GLN A 186 12.34 -9.21 -9.78
CA GLN A 186 12.04 -10.31 -8.83
C GLN A 186 11.26 -9.86 -7.58
N HIS A 187 10.17 -9.06 -7.77
CA HIS A 187 9.34 -8.47 -6.71
C HIS A 187 10.04 -7.40 -5.84
N TYR A 188 11.32 -7.08 -6.10
CA TYR A 188 12.00 -5.93 -5.53
C TYR A 188 11.75 -4.68 -6.36
N ARG A 189 11.53 -3.57 -5.69
CA ARG A 189 11.32 -2.25 -6.29
C ARG A 189 12.34 -1.28 -5.72
N PHE A 190 12.99 -0.53 -6.60
CA PHE A 190 14.01 0.45 -6.25
C PHE A 190 13.53 1.83 -6.63
N TYR A 191 13.51 2.71 -5.64
CA TYR A 191 13.09 4.09 -5.77
C TYR A 191 14.27 5.00 -5.48
N GLN A 192 14.45 6.07 -6.26
CA GLN A 192 15.45 7.09 -5.98
C GLN A 192 15.00 7.91 -4.77
N SER A 193 15.64 7.75 -3.62
CA SER A 193 15.29 8.46 -2.39
C SER A 193 16.29 9.55 -2.01
N GLY A 194 17.50 9.50 -2.54
CA GLY A 194 18.52 10.48 -2.28
C GLY A 194 19.80 10.21 -3.08
N TYR A 195 20.84 10.95 -2.78
CA TYR A 195 22.18 10.79 -3.36
C TYR A 195 23.26 11.14 -2.32
N SER A 196 24.51 10.77 -2.60
CA SER A 196 25.65 11.07 -1.73
C SER A 196 26.06 12.53 -1.89
N GLU A 197 26.61 13.14 -0.84
CA GLU A 197 27.06 14.54 -0.83
C GLU A 197 28.14 14.85 -1.89
N ASP A 198 28.93 13.83 -2.27
CA ASP A 198 29.94 13.89 -3.31
C ASP A 198 29.38 13.79 -4.75
N ASN A 199 28.08 13.61 -4.93
CA ASN A 199 27.38 13.36 -6.19
C ASN A 199 27.87 12.10 -6.97
N GLU A 200 28.55 11.19 -6.29
CA GLU A 200 29.08 9.95 -6.91
C GLU A 200 28.30 8.70 -6.48
N GLY A 201 27.27 8.85 -5.68
CA GLY A 201 26.47 7.74 -5.16
C GLY A 201 24.99 8.02 -5.12
N SER A 202 24.23 6.95 -5.13
CA SER A 202 22.78 6.94 -5.07
C SER A 202 22.28 6.28 -3.80
N VAL A 203 21.18 6.78 -3.29
CA VAL A 203 20.45 6.19 -2.17
C VAL A 203 19.10 5.69 -2.69
N PHE A 204 18.90 4.38 -2.66
CA PHE A 204 17.65 3.75 -3.05
C PHE A 204 16.82 3.39 -1.83
N SER A 205 15.54 3.70 -1.86
CA SER A 205 14.56 3.01 -1.05
C SER A 205 14.20 1.70 -1.74
N VAL A 206 14.33 0.59 -1.02
CA VAL A 206 14.07 -0.76 -1.53
C VAL A 206 12.82 -1.30 -0.87
N SER A 207 11.92 -1.84 -1.69
CA SER A 207 10.71 -2.52 -1.20
C SER A 207 10.60 -3.89 -1.85
N HIS A 208 10.42 -4.92 -1.04
CA HIS A 208 10.15 -6.29 -1.48
C HIS A 208 8.77 -6.69 -0.99
N ASP A 209 7.85 -6.92 -1.91
CA ASP A 209 6.48 -7.36 -1.61
C ASP A 209 6.01 -8.36 -2.68
N PRO A 210 6.21 -9.64 -2.45
CA PRO A 210 5.86 -10.68 -3.44
C PRO A 210 4.35 -10.92 -3.57
N TYR A 211 3.56 -10.61 -2.55
CA TYR A 211 2.15 -11.00 -2.48
C TYR A 211 1.17 -9.82 -2.39
N GLY A 212 1.43 -8.86 -1.51
CA GLY A 212 0.48 -7.81 -1.16
C GLY A 212 0.15 -6.89 -2.32
N ILE A 213 1.15 -6.57 -3.13
CA ILE A 213 1.00 -5.72 -4.32
C ILE A 213 -0.03 -6.32 -5.29
N GLY A 214 0.05 -7.62 -5.60
CA GLY A 214 -0.87 -8.28 -6.52
C GLY A 214 -2.32 -8.21 -6.04
N ILE A 215 -2.54 -8.45 -4.75
CA ILE A 215 -3.87 -8.37 -4.12
C ILE A 215 -4.40 -6.93 -4.16
N THR A 216 -3.57 -5.95 -3.85
CA THR A 216 -3.93 -4.52 -3.87
C THR A 216 -4.32 -4.07 -5.29
N TYR A 217 -3.55 -4.46 -6.30
CA TYR A 217 -3.87 -4.13 -7.70
C TYR A 217 -5.16 -4.79 -8.19
N ALA A 218 -5.48 -6.00 -7.73
CA ALA A 218 -6.79 -6.62 -8.00
C ALA A 218 -7.93 -5.75 -7.42
N GLY A 219 -7.75 -5.20 -6.22
CA GLY A 219 -8.68 -4.25 -5.62
C GLY A 219 -8.83 -2.96 -6.44
N TYR A 220 -7.74 -2.36 -6.92
CA TYR A 220 -7.80 -1.18 -7.78
C TYR A 220 -8.53 -1.46 -9.09
N THR A 221 -8.29 -2.60 -9.73
CA THR A 221 -8.98 -3.00 -10.96
C THR A 221 -10.49 -3.12 -10.74
N LEU A 222 -10.91 -3.77 -9.64
CA LEU A 222 -12.32 -3.86 -9.26
C LEU A 222 -12.95 -2.49 -9.01
N SER A 223 -12.22 -1.55 -8.40
CA SER A 223 -12.68 -0.18 -8.18
C SER A 223 -12.88 0.59 -9.49
N LEU A 224 -12.00 0.42 -10.48
CA LEU A 224 -12.11 1.05 -11.79
C LEU A 224 -13.31 0.56 -12.59
N ILE A 225 -13.67 -0.72 -12.48
CA ILE A 225 -14.88 -1.28 -13.12
C ILE A 225 -16.13 -0.55 -12.61
N HIS A 226 -16.18 -0.24 -11.32
CA HIS A 226 -17.26 0.52 -10.72
C HIS A 226 -17.43 1.93 -11.34
N ILE A 227 -16.34 2.63 -11.62
CA ILE A 227 -16.37 4.00 -12.18
C ILE A 227 -16.90 4.00 -13.64
N SER A 228 -16.69 2.93 -14.39
CA SER A 228 -17.12 2.82 -15.80
C SER A 228 -18.61 2.48 -15.98
N GLU A 229 -19.31 1.98 -14.96
CA GLU A 229 -20.72 1.58 -15.07
C GLU A 229 -21.79 2.72 -14.99
N PRO A 230 -21.58 3.88 -14.32
CA PRO A 230 -22.63 4.91 -14.22
C PRO A 230 -23.10 5.47 -15.54
N THR A 231 -22.26 5.43 -16.58
CA THR A 231 -22.56 6.00 -17.89
C THR A 231 -23.62 5.20 -18.68
N ARG A 232 -23.84 3.93 -18.35
CA ARG A 232 -24.79 3.07 -19.07
C ARG A 232 -26.25 3.28 -18.68
N ARG A 233 -26.54 3.81 -17.49
CA ARG A 233 -27.93 4.04 -17.03
C ARG A 233 -28.53 5.37 -17.44
N SER A 234 -27.74 6.31 -17.93
CA SER A 234 -28.19 7.65 -18.33
C SER A 234 -28.75 7.74 -19.74
N TYR A 235 -28.72 6.69 -20.57
CA TYR A 235 -29.16 6.69 -21.96
C TYR A 235 -30.45 5.90 -22.21
N ILE A 236 -31.16 5.45 -21.14
CA ILE A 236 -32.45 4.78 -21.27
C ILE A 236 -33.47 5.49 -20.37
N SER A 237 -33.85 6.67 -20.76
CA SER A 237 -35.08 7.36 -20.32
C SER A 237 -35.59 8.24 -21.44
#